data_8bb272537c6bfde74d4cf91e01c28bee
#
_entry.id   8bb272537c6bfde74d4cf91e01c28bee
#
_cell.length_a   1.000
_cell.length_b   1.000
_cell.length_c   1.000
_cell.angle_alpha   90.00
_cell.angle_beta   90.00
_cell.angle_gamma   90.00
#
_symmetry.space_group_name_H-M   'P 1'
#
loop_
_entity.id
_entity.type
_entity.pdbx_description
1 polymer ?
#
loop_
_entity_poly.entity_id
_entity_poly.type
_entity_poly.pdbx_seq_one_letter_code
_entity_poly.pdbx_strand_id
1 'polypeptide(L)'
;SDRVIRLHVLANSDSEADQALKLRVRDAVLAEAEELFVPGAGRAETEELLRAHLYDLAAAGAEVVGEAGYSYPVTASLVHDYWFPTKTYTDFALPAGAYTALRIEIGAGGGQNWWCVVFPPLCLGSVSETTQETALEAGLTENQVSLMTGEDEGYVVKFKAVELLEQFKGWLEGR
;
A
#
# COMPACT_ATOMS: atom_id res chain seq x y z
N SER A 1 6.04 -11.85 0.85
CA SER A 1 4.86 -11.55 0.06
C SER A 1 3.58 -12.18 0.62
N ASP A 2 3.63 -13.40 1.15
CA ASP A 2 2.42 -14.16 1.54
C ASP A 2 1.74 -13.72 2.85
N ARG A 3 2.23 -12.68 3.49
CA ARG A 3 1.68 -12.20 4.79
C ARG A 3 1.13 -10.77 4.73
N VAL A 4 1.27 -10.12 3.59
CA VAL A 4 0.89 -8.71 3.41
C VAL A 4 -0.15 -8.61 2.30
N ILE A 5 -1.18 -7.78 2.51
CA ILE A 5 -2.08 -7.33 1.45
C ILE A 5 -1.78 -5.86 1.21
N ARG A 6 -1.44 -5.52 -0.03
CA ARG A 6 -1.12 -4.15 -0.41
C ARG A 6 -2.38 -3.39 -0.82
N LEU A 7 -2.34 -2.07 -0.69
CA LEU A 7 -3.35 -1.17 -1.24
C LEU A 7 -2.76 -0.46 -2.45
N HIS A 8 -3.54 -0.42 -3.52
CA HIS A 8 -3.21 0.27 -4.76
C HIS A 8 -4.38 1.15 -5.18
N VAL A 9 -4.21 2.47 -5.10
CA VAL A 9 -5.25 3.43 -5.49
C VAL A 9 -4.78 4.19 -6.73
N LEU A 10 -5.57 4.15 -7.79
CA LEU A 10 -5.31 4.80 -9.07
C LEU A 10 -6.20 6.04 -9.22
N ALA A 11 -5.59 7.19 -9.46
CA ALA A 11 -6.32 8.39 -9.79
C ALA A 11 -6.90 8.33 -11.21
N ASN A 12 -7.97 9.10 -11.46
CA ASN A 12 -8.51 9.24 -12.80
C ASN A 12 -7.48 9.82 -13.80
N SER A 13 -6.74 10.84 -13.39
CA SER A 13 -5.67 11.46 -14.18
C SER A 13 -4.55 12.04 -13.31
N ASP A 14 -3.55 12.64 -13.93
CA ASP A 14 -2.44 13.32 -13.25
C ASP A 14 -2.73 14.78 -12.91
N SER A 15 -3.96 15.26 -13.12
CA SER A 15 -4.34 16.59 -12.69
C SER A 15 -4.22 16.74 -11.17
N GLU A 16 -3.89 17.94 -10.71
CA GLU A 16 -3.77 18.23 -9.27
C GLU A 16 -5.07 17.90 -8.51
N ALA A 17 -6.23 18.20 -9.12
CA ALA A 17 -7.53 17.89 -8.56
C ALA A 17 -7.79 16.39 -8.43
N ASP A 18 -7.46 15.58 -9.44
CA ASP A 18 -7.62 14.13 -9.40
C ASP A 18 -6.62 13.47 -8.44
N GLN A 19 -5.42 14.02 -8.31
CA GLN A 19 -4.44 13.55 -7.33
C GLN A 19 -4.88 13.85 -5.89
N ALA A 20 -5.45 15.03 -5.63
CA ALA A 20 -6.04 15.37 -4.33
C ALA A 20 -7.26 14.49 -4.02
N LEU A 21 -8.14 14.26 -5.00
CA LEU A 21 -9.30 13.38 -4.86
C LEU A 21 -8.88 11.94 -4.52
N LYS A 22 -7.85 11.41 -5.18
CA LYS A 22 -7.29 10.08 -4.89
C LYS A 22 -6.94 9.90 -3.41
N LEU A 23 -6.34 10.90 -2.79
CA LEU A 23 -5.95 10.83 -1.36
C LEU A 23 -7.18 10.78 -0.45
N ARG A 24 -8.24 11.52 -0.78
CA ARG A 24 -9.51 11.47 -0.04
C ARG A 24 -10.20 10.12 -0.20
N VAL A 25 -10.22 9.56 -1.41
CA VAL A 25 -10.76 8.21 -1.67
C VAL A 25 -9.96 7.16 -0.92
N ARG A 26 -8.63 7.25 -0.94
CA ARG A 26 -7.75 6.37 -0.13
C ARG A 26 -8.18 6.36 1.33
N ASP A 27 -8.35 7.54 1.92
CA ASP A 27 -8.67 7.66 3.35
C ASP A 27 -10.04 7.05 3.68
N ALA A 28 -11.05 7.25 2.85
CA ALA A 28 -12.37 6.65 3.02
C ALA A 28 -12.34 5.12 2.88
N VAL A 29 -11.63 4.60 1.89
CA VAL A 29 -11.48 3.14 1.70
C VAL A 29 -10.71 2.51 2.86
N LEU A 30 -9.68 3.18 3.38
CA LEU A 30 -8.95 2.68 4.54
C LEU A 30 -9.82 2.65 5.80
N ALA A 31 -10.61 3.70 6.05
CA ALA A 31 -11.54 3.74 7.17
C ALA A 31 -12.58 2.61 7.09
N GLU A 32 -13.14 2.37 5.91
CA GLU A 32 -14.07 1.25 5.68
C GLU A 32 -13.40 -0.10 5.88
N ALA A 33 -12.16 -0.27 5.36
CA ALA A 33 -11.41 -1.51 5.53
C ALA A 33 -11.05 -1.77 7.01
N GLU A 34 -10.78 -0.73 7.80
CA GLU A 34 -10.48 -0.85 9.23
C GLU A 34 -11.64 -1.45 10.02
N GLU A 35 -12.87 -1.08 9.68
CA GLU A 35 -14.09 -1.64 10.31
C GLU A 35 -14.25 -3.16 10.06
N LEU A 36 -13.61 -3.68 9.02
CA LEU A 36 -13.64 -5.11 8.68
C LEU A 36 -12.61 -5.93 9.45
N PHE A 37 -11.63 -5.30 10.08
CA PHE A 37 -10.54 -6.04 10.71
C PHE A 37 -10.97 -6.64 12.04
N VAL A 38 -10.75 -7.95 12.14
CA VAL A 38 -11.00 -8.71 13.36
C VAL A 38 -9.66 -8.86 14.11
N PRO A 39 -9.57 -8.48 15.39
CA PRO A 39 -8.38 -8.68 16.18
C PRO A 39 -7.91 -10.13 16.16
N GLY A 40 -6.65 -10.37 15.81
CA GLY A 40 -6.08 -11.71 15.71
C GLY A 40 -6.37 -12.44 14.39
N ALA A 41 -7.14 -11.85 13.47
CA ALA A 41 -7.34 -12.43 12.14
C ALA A 41 -6.03 -12.51 11.36
N GLY A 42 -5.82 -13.63 10.70
CA GLY A 42 -4.69 -13.81 9.81
C GLY A 42 -4.93 -13.20 8.42
N ARG A 43 -3.88 -13.15 7.61
CA ARG A 43 -3.94 -12.60 6.24
C ARG A 43 -5.03 -13.24 5.38
N ALA A 44 -5.19 -14.57 5.42
CA ALA A 44 -6.17 -15.28 4.60
C ALA A 44 -7.61 -14.92 4.99
N GLU A 45 -7.89 -14.82 6.28
CA GLU A 45 -9.20 -14.39 6.80
C GLU A 45 -9.50 -12.94 6.41
N THR A 46 -8.51 -12.05 6.55
CA THR A 46 -8.64 -10.65 6.13
C THR A 46 -8.88 -10.53 4.63
N GLU A 47 -8.23 -11.36 3.82
CA GLU A 47 -8.45 -11.38 2.36
C GLU A 47 -9.90 -11.76 2.01
N GLU A 48 -10.46 -12.76 2.70
CA GLU A 48 -11.87 -13.16 2.49
C GLU A 48 -12.84 -12.06 2.94
N LEU A 49 -12.55 -11.37 4.06
CA LEU A 49 -13.35 -10.24 4.51
C LEU A 49 -13.33 -9.09 3.49
N LEU A 50 -12.15 -8.72 3.01
CA LEU A 50 -12.02 -7.69 1.97
C LEU A 50 -12.76 -8.10 0.68
N ARG A 51 -12.67 -9.37 0.28
CA ARG A 51 -13.34 -9.92 -0.90
C ARG A 51 -14.87 -9.82 -0.77
N ALA A 52 -15.40 -10.16 0.41
CA ALA A 52 -16.83 -10.09 0.67
C ALA A 52 -17.38 -8.66 0.65
N HIS A 53 -16.54 -7.67 0.96
CA HIS A 53 -16.90 -6.25 1.10
C HIS A 53 -16.36 -5.33 -0.01
N LEU A 54 -15.95 -5.87 -1.16
CA LEU A 54 -15.44 -5.06 -2.28
C LEU A 54 -16.42 -3.99 -2.73
N TYR A 55 -17.73 -4.29 -2.69
CA TYR A 55 -18.76 -3.31 -3.03
C TYR A 55 -18.81 -2.15 -2.03
N ASP A 56 -18.75 -2.44 -0.74
CA ASP A 56 -18.80 -1.43 0.33
C ASP A 56 -17.55 -0.54 0.28
N LEU A 57 -16.37 -1.13 0.05
CA LEU A 57 -15.12 -0.40 -0.15
C LEU A 57 -15.18 0.54 -1.37
N ALA A 58 -15.75 0.07 -2.48
CA ALA A 58 -15.95 0.91 -3.67
C ALA A 58 -16.97 2.02 -3.40
N ALA A 59 -18.07 1.71 -2.68
CA ALA A 59 -19.10 2.67 -2.33
C ALA A 59 -18.58 3.80 -1.44
N ALA A 60 -17.75 3.48 -0.44
CA ALA A 60 -17.08 4.48 0.40
C ALA A 60 -16.24 5.46 -0.43
N GLY A 61 -15.49 4.95 -1.41
CA GLY A 61 -14.75 5.79 -2.35
C GLY A 61 -15.65 6.63 -3.27
N ALA A 62 -16.74 6.04 -3.75
CA ALA A 62 -17.70 6.72 -4.64
C ALA A 62 -18.43 7.86 -3.93
N GLU A 63 -18.75 7.72 -2.65
CA GLU A 63 -19.35 8.77 -1.84
C GLU A 63 -18.45 10.02 -1.82
N VAL A 64 -17.16 9.84 -1.53
CA VAL A 64 -16.16 10.93 -1.53
C VAL A 64 -16.04 11.59 -2.90
N VAL A 65 -16.10 10.82 -3.98
CA VAL A 65 -16.08 11.34 -5.36
C VAL A 65 -17.31 12.21 -5.60
N GLY A 66 -18.50 11.76 -5.20
CA GLY A 66 -19.75 12.51 -5.30
C GLY A 66 -19.75 13.81 -4.49
N GLU A 67 -19.29 13.77 -3.24
CA GLU A 67 -19.14 14.94 -2.37
C GLU A 67 -18.18 15.99 -2.95
N ALA A 68 -17.15 15.55 -3.67
CA ALA A 68 -16.22 16.43 -4.36
C ALA A 68 -16.79 17.03 -5.67
N GLY A 69 -18.02 16.66 -6.05
CA GLY A 69 -18.70 17.18 -7.25
C GLY A 69 -18.32 16.44 -8.55
N TYR A 70 -17.70 15.27 -8.45
CA TYR A 70 -17.36 14.44 -9.60
C TYR A 70 -18.34 13.26 -9.76
N SER A 71 -18.39 12.68 -10.94
CA SER A 71 -19.18 11.50 -11.29
C SER A 71 -18.32 10.32 -11.76
N TYR A 72 -17.06 10.27 -11.34
CA TYR A 72 -16.18 9.16 -11.69
C TYR A 72 -16.69 7.86 -11.05
N PRO A 73 -16.74 6.75 -11.79
CA PRO A 73 -16.96 5.45 -11.18
C PRO A 73 -15.76 5.09 -10.29
N VAL A 74 -16.04 4.41 -9.18
CA VAL A 74 -15.00 3.81 -8.31
C VAL A 74 -15.21 2.32 -8.30
N THR A 75 -14.15 1.56 -8.55
CA THR A 75 -14.18 0.10 -8.50
C THR A 75 -13.15 -0.42 -7.50
N ALA A 76 -13.49 -1.52 -6.84
CA ALA A 76 -12.59 -2.23 -5.95
C ALA A 76 -12.42 -3.68 -6.42
N SER A 77 -11.20 -4.19 -6.40
CA SER A 77 -10.90 -5.57 -6.76
C SER A 77 -9.73 -6.11 -5.94
N LEU A 78 -9.70 -7.42 -5.71
CA LEU A 78 -8.53 -8.12 -5.19
C LEU A 78 -7.77 -8.75 -6.36
N VAL A 79 -6.51 -8.39 -6.50
CA VAL A 79 -5.62 -8.88 -7.54
C VAL A 79 -4.48 -9.66 -6.89
N HIS A 80 -4.27 -10.89 -7.37
CA HIS A 80 -3.15 -11.72 -6.94
C HIS A 80 -1.94 -11.50 -7.85
N ASP A 81 -0.76 -11.77 -7.32
CA ASP A 81 0.51 -11.70 -8.07
C ASP A 81 0.76 -10.36 -8.78
N TYR A 82 0.20 -9.27 -8.24
CA TYR A 82 0.45 -7.94 -8.76
C TYR A 82 1.86 -7.49 -8.40
N TRP A 83 2.64 -7.10 -9.41
CA TRP A 83 4.03 -6.70 -9.23
C TRP A 83 4.13 -5.28 -8.66
N PHE A 84 4.85 -5.14 -7.56
CA PHE A 84 5.18 -3.85 -6.96
C PHE A 84 6.70 -3.64 -6.98
N PRO A 85 7.18 -2.42 -7.28
CA PRO A 85 8.57 -2.06 -7.06
C PRO A 85 8.86 -1.95 -5.56
N THR A 86 10.14 -1.91 -5.20
CA THR A 86 10.54 -1.57 -3.83
C THR A 86 9.98 -0.22 -3.44
N LYS A 87 9.34 -0.15 -2.30
CA LYS A 87 8.79 1.09 -1.75
C LYS A 87 9.30 1.27 -0.32
N THR A 88 9.97 2.39 -0.10
CA THR A 88 10.41 2.81 1.24
C THR A 88 9.39 3.80 1.80
N TYR A 89 8.99 3.58 3.02
CA TYR A 89 8.15 4.46 3.83
C TYR A 89 9.03 5.04 4.95
N THR A 90 8.49 5.91 5.78
CA THR A 90 9.28 6.57 6.83
C THR A 90 9.91 5.56 7.80
N ASP A 91 9.17 4.51 8.13
CA ASP A 91 9.54 3.57 9.21
C ASP A 91 9.72 2.13 8.73
N PHE A 92 9.42 1.83 7.47
CA PHE A 92 9.60 0.49 6.91
C PHE A 92 9.79 0.53 5.39
N ALA A 93 10.32 -0.56 4.84
CA ALA A 93 10.44 -0.75 3.41
C ALA A 93 9.83 -2.09 2.99
N LEU A 94 9.15 -2.10 1.85
CA LEU A 94 8.67 -3.33 1.23
C LEU A 94 9.50 -3.63 -0.01
N PRO A 95 10.07 -4.83 -0.11
CA PRO A 95 10.85 -5.23 -1.28
C PRO A 95 9.97 -5.31 -2.53
N ALA A 96 10.61 -5.20 -3.69
CA ALA A 96 9.95 -5.49 -4.96
C ALA A 96 9.48 -6.95 -5.00
N GLY A 97 8.33 -7.19 -5.59
CA GLY A 97 7.78 -8.54 -5.71
C GLY A 97 6.31 -8.58 -6.08
N ALA A 98 5.81 -9.80 -6.22
CA ALA A 98 4.40 -10.07 -6.43
C ALA A 98 3.66 -10.13 -5.09
N TYR A 99 2.54 -9.43 -5.00
CA TYR A 99 1.71 -9.33 -3.80
C TYR A 99 0.23 -9.48 -4.15
N THR A 100 -0.57 -9.91 -3.18
CA THR A 100 -2.01 -9.67 -3.21
C THR A 100 -2.26 -8.19 -2.95
N ALA A 101 -3.09 -7.57 -3.75
CA ALA A 101 -3.41 -6.15 -3.65
C ALA A 101 -4.92 -5.90 -3.69
N LEU A 102 -5.42 -5.10 -2.74
CA LEU A 102 -6.69 -4.40 -2.88
C LEU A 102 -6.45 -3.23 -3.84
N ARG A 103 -7.08 -3.29 -5.01
CA ARG A 103 -6.94 -2.29 -6.05
C ARG A 103 -8.20 -1.45 -6.15
N ILE A 104 -8.04 -0.14 -6.01
CA ILE A 104 -9.12 0.85 -6.14
C ILE A 104 -8.82 1.69 -7.37
N GLU A 105 -9.76 1.76 -8.30
CA GLU A 105 -9.65 2.59 -9.51
C GLU A 105 -10.71 3.68 -9.50
N ILE A 106 -10.27 4.92 -9.74
CA ILE A 106 -11.13 6.09 -9.84
C ILE A 106 -11.19 6.52 -11.31
N GLY A 107 -12.40 6.55 -11.88
CA GLY A 107 -12.60 6.96 -13.26
C GLY A 107 -11.83 6.10 -14.25
N ALA A 108 -10.96 6.71 -15.04
CA ALA A 108 -10.15 6.02 -16.04
C ALA A 108 -8.93 5.27 -15.45
N GLY A 109 -8.58 5.51 -14.19
CA GLY A 109 -7.40 4.89 -13.57
C GLY A 109 -6.07 5.24 -14.25
N GLY A 110 -6.03 6.38 -14.98
CA GLY A 110 -4.91 6.76 -15.83
C GLY A 110 -3.85 7.64 -15.15
N GLY A 111 -4.06 8.02 -13.90
CA GLY A 111 -3.16 8.88 -13.15
C GLY A 111 -2.16 8.12 -12.28
N GLN A 112 -1.29 8.88 -11.60
CA GLN A 112 -0.31 8.32 -10.68
C GLN A 112 -0.96 7.56 -9.53
N ASN A 113 -0.30 6.49 -9.13
CA ASN A 113 -0.75 5.55 -8.14
C ASN A 113 -0.35 5.97 -6.73
N TRP A 114 -1.20 5.61 -5.76
CA TRP A 114 -0.82 5.51 -4.35
C TRP A 114 -0.63 4.05 -3.97
N TRP A 115 0.47 3.73 -3.32
CA TRP A 115 0.79 2.38 -2.87
C TRP A 115 1.00 2.36 -1.36
N CYS A 116 0.30 1.45 -0.70
CA CYS A 116 0.40 1.28 0.75
C CYS A 116 0.19 -0.19 1.15
N VAL A 117 -0.04 -0.45 2.43
CA VAL A 117 -0.34 -1.77 3.01
C VAL A 117 -1.65 -1.69 3.75
N VAL A 118 -2.65 -2.47 3.32
CA VAL A 118 -3.94 -2.54 3.99
C VAL A 118 -3.95 -3.60 5.09
N PHE A 119 -3.17 -4.65 4.95
CA PHE A 119 -2.97 -5.67 5.98
C PHE A 119 -1.50 -6.10 6.09
N PRO A 120 -0.87 -6.08 7.26
CA PRO A 120 -1.36 -5.41 8.49
C PRO A 120 -1.68 -3.92 8.23
N PRO A 121 -2.53 -3.27 9.04
CA PRO A 121 -2.98 -1.89 8.78
C PRO A 121 -1.85 -0.86 9.04
N LEU A 122 -0.86 -0.84 8.17
CA LEU A 122 0.33 0.02 8.27
C LEU A 122 0.14 1.38 7.56
N CYS A 123 -1.00 1.60 6.89
CA CYS A 123 -1.33 2.88 6.25
C CYS A 123 -1.99 3.89 7.20
N LEU A 124 -2.44 3.44 8.35
CA LEU A 124 -3.32 4.19 9.23
C LEU A 124 -2.54 4.92 10.32
N GLY A 125 -1.75 5.86 9.96
CA GLY A 125 -1.22 6.74 10.97
C GLY A 125 0.26 7.08 10.83
N SER A 126 0.60 8.21 11.37
CA SER A 126 1.97 8.61 11.65
C SER A 126 2.57 7.61 12.64
N VAL A 127 3.45 6.83 12.13
CA VAL A 127 4.06 5.69 12.76
C VAL A 127 4.85 6.05 14.00
N SER A 128 4.58 5.33 15.03
CA SER A 128 5.37 5.18 16.22
C SER A 128 5.42 3.67 16.58
N GLU A 129 5.90 3.32 17.73
CA GLU A 129 6.01 1.96 18.30
C GLU A 129 4.82 1.02 18.00
N THR A 130 3.64 1.58 17.72
CA THR A 130 2.41 0.89 17.34
C THR A 130 2.51 0.08 16.04
N THR A 131 3.38 0.45 15.09
CA THR A 131 3.49 -0.27 13.81
C THR A 131 4.16 -1.62 13.98
N GLN A 132 5.18 -1.70 14.83
CA GLN A 132 5.85 -2.97 15.13
C GLN A 132 4.90 -3.91 15.86
N GLU A 133 4.19 -3.42 16.88
CA GLU A 133 3.20 -4.19 17.62
C GLU A 133 2.08 -4.69 16.72
N THR A 134 1.51 -3.83 15.89
CA THR A 134 0.45 -4.19 14.94
C THR A 134 0.92 -5.24 13.94
N ALA A 135 2.16 -5.12 13.45
CA ALA A 135 2.74 -6.08 12.53
C ALA A 135 2.99 -7.45 13.17
N LEU A 136 3.44 -7.48 14.43
CA LEU A 136 3.62 -8.71 15.22
C LEU A 136 2.28 -9.37 15.55
N GLU A 137 1.28 -8.61 15.96
CA GLU A 137 -0.08 -9.10 16.23
C GLU A 137 -0.74 -9.68 14.98
N ALA A 138 -0.44 -9.15 13.81
CA ALA A 138 -0.87 -9.67 12.52
C ALA A 138 -0.09 -10.94 12.08
N GLY A 139 0.79 -11.48 12.94
CA GLY A 139 1.52 -12.71 12.72
C GLY A 139 2.78 -12.59 11.86
N LEU A 140 3.30 -11.38 11.67
CA LEU A 140 4.65 -11.17 11.12
C LEU A 140 5.67 -11.57 12.18
N THR A 141 6.76 -12.19 11.76
CA THR A 141 7.86 -12.53 12.67
C THR A 141 8.72 -11.30 12.96
N GLU A 142 9.43 -11.28 14.11
CA GLU A 142 10.37 -10.21 14.46
C GLU A 142 11.37 -9.91 13.33
N ASN A 143 11.90 -10.94 12.68
CA ASN A 143 12.79 -10.78 11.52
C ASN A 143 12.10 -10.11 10.32
N GLN A 144 10.81 -10.33 10.11
CA GLN A 144 10.08 -9.69 9.02
C GLN A 144 9.75 -8.24 9.34
N VAL A 145 9.44 -7.95 10.58
CA VAL A 145 9.23 -6.59 11.08
C VAL A 145 10.55 -5.81 11.01
N SER A 146 11.64 -6.39 11.50
CA SER A 146 12.99 -5.82 11.43
C SER A 146 13.44 -5.52 10.00
N LEU A 147 13.16 -6.42 9.03
CA LEU A 147 13.40 -6.17 7.61
C LEU A 147 12.56 -5.03 7.04
N MET A 148 11.36 -4.82 7.56
CA MET A 148 10.46 -3.74 7.14
C MET A 148 10.83 -2.40 7.76
N THR A 149 11.27 -2.40 9.02
CA THR A 149 11.65 -1.18 9.77
C THR A 149 13.09 -0.73 9.51
N GLY A 150 13.89 -1.55 8.85
CA GLY A 150 15.29 -1.23 8.54
C GLY A 150 16.24 -1.39 9.72
N GLU A 151 15.81 -2.03 10.81
CA GLU A 151 16.65 -2.27 11.99
C GLU A 151 17.74 -3.32 11.76
N ASP A 152 17.68 -4.02 10.62
CA ASP A 152 18.71 -5.01 10.25
C ASP A 152 19.82 -4.31 9.42
N GLU A 153 20.90 -3.94 10.07
CA GLU A 153 22.05 -3.21 9.46
C GLU A 153 22.59 -3.88 8.18
N GLY A 154 22.39 -5.18 8.01
CA GLY A 154 22.81 -5.95 6.83
C GLY A 154 22.06 -5.56 5.53
N TYR A 155 20.84 -5.08 5.64
CA TYR A 155 20.02 -4.71 4.47
C TYR A 155 20.31 -3.30 3.97
N VAL A 156 20.62 -2.38 4.89
CA VAL A 156 20.99 -0.99 4.56
C VAL A 156 22.32 -0.97 3.79
N VAL A 157 23.26 -1.86 4.11
CA VAL A 157 24.55 -1.98 3.40
C VAL A 157 24.37 -2.47 1.97
N LYS A 158 23.43 -3.40 1.69
CA LYS A 158 23.13 -3.86 0.33
C LYS A 158 22.48 -2.80 -0.54
N PHE A 159 21.57 -2.01 0.01
CA PHE A 159 20.93 -0.91 -0.72
C PHE A 159 21.94 0.20 -1.05
N LYS A 160 22.77 0.60 -0.09
CA LYS A 160 23.86 1.57 -0.37
C LYS A 160 24.87 1.06 -1.38
N ALA A 161 25.18 -0.23 -1.38
CA ALA A 161 26.10 -0.82 -2.35
C ALA A 161 25.51 -0.83 -3.79
N VAL A 162 24.21 -1.03 -3.94
CA VAL A 162 23.51 -0.97 -5.25
C VAL A 162 23.45 0.48 -5.74
N GLU A 163 23.08 1.44 -4.89
CA GLU A 163 23.12 2.87 -5.25
C GLU A 163 24.51 3.35 -5.63
N LEU A 164 25.55 2.94 -4.91
CA LEU A 164 26.94 3.25 -5.24
C LEU A 164 27.36 2.64 -6.58
N LEU A 165 26.92 1.42 -6.89
CA LEU A 165 27.20 0.77 -8.16
C LEU A 165 26.49 1.46 -9.33
N GLU A 166 25.26 1.93 -9.14
CA GLU A 166 24.53 2.68 -10.17
C GLU A 166 25.14 4.08 -10.39
N GLN A 167 25.54 4.77 -9.32
CA GLN A 167 26.25 6.04 -9.43
C GLN A 167 27.61 5.86 -10.12
N PHE A 168 28.31 4.77 -9.85
CA PHE A 168 29.60 4.48 -10.48
C PHE A 168 29.45 4.12 -11.97
N LYS A 169 28.39 3.40 -12.35
CA LYS A 169 28.03 3.15 -13.75
C LYS A 169 27.70 4.45 -14.49
N GLY A 170 26.86 5.31 -13.91
CA GLY A 170 26.52 6.61 -14.50
C GLY A 170 27.74 7.53 -14.67
N TRP A 171 28.73 7.43 -13.79
CA TRP A 171 30.00 8.19 -13.92
C TRP A 171 30.91 7.63 -15.03
N LEU A 172 30.87 6.32 -15.26
CA LEU A 172 31.67 5.67 -16.36
C LEU A 172 31.05 5.88 -17.74
N GLU A 173 29.72 5.99 -17.85
CA GLU A 173 29.00 6.20 -19.11
C GLU A 173 28.93 7.67 -19.54
N GLY A 174 29.31 8.60 -18.65
CA GLY A 174 29.34 10.04 -18.89
C GLY A 174 30.72 10.59 -19.31
N ARG A 175 31.67 9.71 -19.74
CA ARG A 175 33.00 10.12 -20.23
C ARG A 175 33.21 9.79 -21.69
#